data_29bcd802ad9d3d1ce2340cf65b8f58c4
#
_entry.id   29bcd802ad9d3d1ce2340cf65b8f58c4
#
_cell.length_a   1.000
_cell.length_b   1.000
_cell.length_c   1.000
_cell.angle_alpha   90.00
_cell.angle_beta   90.00
_cell.angle_gamma   90.00
#
_symmetry.space_group_name_H-M   'P 1'
#
loop_
_entity.id
_entity.type
_entity.pdbx_description
1 polymer ?
#
loop_
_entity_poly.entity_id
_entity_poly.type
_entity_poly.pdbx_seq_one_letter_code
_entity_poly.pdbx_strand_id
1 'polypeptide(L)'
;MPTSYQHIGLALRSLRVAKAMSQQALAGAAGISRTTLIQIEKGNDAQLSSVEMAAHVLGAELGIVSESPAMARRRQARTQHQAQLAASREKHLKIAVKLALGGALAISLKENALRMVDLWQEKALCSPIYIDRWRQILNAEPPQIAQGILAMDEEWGPALRQNTPFATAMP
;
A
#
# COMPACT_ATOMS: atom_id res chain seq x y z
N MET A 1 -16.85 -5.10 -4.44
CA MET A 1 -16.16 -4.19 -5.38
C MET A 1 -17.21 -3.35 -6.07
N PRO A 2 -17.12 -2.00 -6.07
CA PRO A 2 -18.05 -1.17 -6.82
C PRO A 2 -17.95 -1.49 -8.32
N THR A 3 -19.09 -1.53 -8.99
CA THR A 3 -19.17 -1.79 -10.43
C THR A 3 -18.65 -0.58 -11.24
N SER A 4 -18.23 -0.78 -12.49
CA SER A 4 -17.80 0.32 -13.38
C SER A 4 -18.83 1.44 -13.49
N TYR A 5 -20.12 1.10 -13.46
CA TYR A 5 -21.22 2.07 -13.51
C TYR A 5 -21.25 2.97 -12.26
N GLN A 6 -20.96 2.44 -11.08
CA GLN A 6 -20.89 3.23 -9.84
C GLN A 6 -19.75 4.26 -9.90
N HIS A 7 -18.62 3.91 -10.48
CA HIS A 7 -17.50 4.84 -10.64
C HIS A 7 -17.83 6.00 -11.60
N ILE A 8 -18.47 5.69 -12.72
CA ILE A 8 -18.89 6.72 -13.70
C ILE A 8 -19.92 7.66 -13.08
N GLY A 9 -20.94 7.13 -12.42
CA GLY A 9 -21.98 7.91 -11.77
C GLY A 9 -21.43 8.86 -10.70
N LEU A 10 -20.53 8.36 -9.84
CA LEU A 10 -19.86 9.18 -8.83
C LEU A 10 -18.97 10.27 -9.45
N ALA A 11 -18.26 9.97 -10.53
CA ALA A 11 -17.42 10.94 -11.24
C ALA A 11 -18.26 12.08 -11.84
N LEU A 12 -19.36 11.75 -12.53
CA LEU A 12 -20.28 12.75 -13.08
C LEU A 12 -20.90 13.63 -11.99
N ARG A 13 -21.36 13.02 -10.89
CA ARG A 13 -21.87 13.76 -9.73
C ARG A 13 -20.83 14.72 -9.16
N SER A 14 -19.59 14.28 -9.00
CA SER A 14 -18.50 15.12 -8.49
C SER A 14 -18.22 16.31 -9.39
N LEU A 15 -18.15 16.08 -10.72
CA LEU A 15 -17.96 17.13 -11.71
C LEU A 15 -19.13 18.14 -11.71
N ARG A 16 -20.38 17.66 -11.62
CA ARG A 16 -21.57 18.52 -11.53
C ARG A 16 -21.52 19.41 -10.30
N VAL A 17 -21.21 18.83 -9.14
CA VAL A 17 -21.13 19.57 -7.87
C VAL A 17 -19.99 20.62 -7.93
N ALA A 18 -18.84 20.25 -8.48
CA ALA A 18 -17.72 21.18 -8.66
C ALA A 18 -18.07 22.38 -9.55
N LYS A 19 -18.99 22.18 -10.52
CA LYS A 19 -19.54 23.27 -11.37
C LYS A 19 -20.76 23.96 -10.78
N ALA A 20 -21.12 23.69 -9.53
CA ALA A 20 -22.30 24.23 -8.83
C ALA A 20 -23.62 24.03 -9.61
N MET A 21 -23.72 22.99 -10.45
CA MET A 21 -24.93 22.71 -11.22
C MET A 21 -25.92 21.86 -10.42
N SER A 22 -27.23 22.18 -10.50
CA SER A 22 -28.28 21.30 -9.99
C SER A 22 -28.49 20.11 -10.93
N GLN A 23 -29.06 19.01 -10.42
CA GLN A 23 -29.45 17.88 -11.26
C GLN A 23 -30.44 18.28 -12.37
N GLN A 24 -31.35 19.19 -12.07
CA GLN A 24 -32.32 19.72 -13.06
C GLN A 24 -31.62 20.50 -14.15
N ALA A 25 -30.65 21.35 -13.82
CA ALA A 25 -29.89 22.14 -14.77
C ALA A 25 -29.05 21.24 -15.70
N LEU A 26 -28.33 20.26 -15.14
CA LEU A 26 -27.53 19.34 -15.94
C LEU A 26 -28.42 18.48 -16.84
N ALA A 27 -29.52 17.93 -16.32
CA ALA A 27 -30.42 17.11 -17.11
C ALA A 27 -31.03 17.90 -18.29
N GLY A 28 -31.46 19.14 -18.05
CA GLY A 28 -31.97 20.02 -19.10
C GLY A 28 -30.92 20.36 -20.15
N ALA A 29 -29.72 20.70 -19.76
CA ALA A 29 -28.61 20.99 -20.68
C ALA A 29 -28.16 19.75 -21.49
N ALA A 30 -28.22 18.57 -20.90
CA ALA A 30 -27.90 17.31 -21.55
C ALA A 30 -29.06 16.71 -22.37
N GLY A 31 -30.25 17.31 -22.35
CA GLY A 31 -31.41 16.79 -23.09
C GLY A 31 -31.94 15.45 -22.55
N ILE A 32 -31.71 15.12 -21.28
CA ILE A 32 -32.18 13.90 -20.64
C ILE A 32 -33.16 14.22 -19.50
N SER A 33 -33.93 13.22 -19.07
CA SER A 33 -34.79 13.41 -17.91
C SER A 33 -33.97 13.54 -16.60
N ARG A 34 -34.47 14.32 -15.64
CA ARG A 34 -33.86 14.37 -14.30
C ARG A 34 -33.81 12.99 -13.65
N THR A 35 -34.83 12.16 -13.87
CA THR A 35 -34.86 10.79 -13.35
C THR A 35 -33.71 9.94 -13.94
N THR A 36 -33.47 10.06 -15.24
CA THR A 36 -32.34 9.40 -15.92
C THR A 36 -31.02 9.83 -15.30
N LEU A 37 -30.80 11.14 -15.08
CA LEU A 37 -29.58 11.64 -14.45
C LEU A 37 -29.39 11.09 -13.03
N ILE A 38 -30.46 11.04 -12.23
CA ILE A 38 -30.41 10.47 -10.89
C ILE A 38 -30.00 8.98 -10.94
N GLN A 39 -30.50 8.21 -11.89
CA GLN A 39 -30.10 6.80 -12.04
C GLN A 39 -28.64 6.67 -12.41
N ILE A 40 -28.15 7.51 -13.35
CA ILE A 40 -26.74 7.56 -13.74
C ILE A 40 -25.86 7.88 -12.51
N GLU A 41 -26.17 8.93 -11.76
CA GLU A 41 -25.39 9.34 -10.57
C GLU A 41 -25.42 8.31 -9.43
N LYS A 42 -26.44 7.47 -9.36
CA LYS A 42 -26.52 6.34 -8.42
C LYS A 42 -25.72 5.13 -8.88
N GLY A 43 -25.20 5.14 -10.11
CA GLY A 43 -24.48 4.01 -10.71
C GLY A 43 -25.41 2.87 -11.15
N ASN A 44 -26.65 3.16 -11.44
CA ASN A 44 -27.58 2.21 -12.04
C ASN A 44 -27.34 2.15 -13.56
N ASP A 45 -27.87 1.09 -14.17
CA ASP A 45 -27.78 0.92 -15.62
C ASP A 45 -28.50 2.06 -16.35
N ALA A 46 -27.84 2.58 -17.39
CA ALA A 46 -28.31 3.69 -18.20
C ALA A 46 -27.77 3.58 -19.61
N GLN A 47 -28.49 4.17 -20.56
CA GLN A 47 -28.01 4.23 -21.94
C GLN A 47 -26.71 5.03 -22.02
N LEU A 48 -25.72 4.49 -22.74
CA LEU A 48 -24.41 5.12 -22.91
C LEU A 48 -24.53 6.53 -23.47
N SER A 49 -25.41 6.76 -24.43
CA SER A 49 -25.69 8.07 -25.01
C SER A 49 -26.13 9.11 -23.95
N SER A 50 -26.95 8.72 -22.98
CA SER A 50 -27.36 9.61 -21.89
C SER A 50 -26.18 9.97 -20.97
N VAL A 51 -25.29 9.02 -20.75
CA VAL A 51 -24.08 9.24 -19.95
C VAL A 51 -23.09 10.17 -20.69
N GLU A 52 -22.93 9.96 -22.01
CA GLU A 52 -22.09 10.82 -22.88
C GLU A 52 -22.60 12.25 -22.93
N MET A 53 -23.90 12.45 -23.12
CA MET A 53 -24.50 13.80 -23.15
C MET A 53 -24.28 14.54 -21.82
N ALA A 54 -24.47 13.86 -20.68
CA ALA A 54 -24.21 14.43 -19.38
C ALA A 54 -22.72 14.76 -19.16
N ALA A 55 -21.81 13.87 -19.60
CA ALA A 55 -20.37 14.12 -19.52
C ALA A 55 -19.96 15.30 -20.39
N HIS A 56 -20.46 15.38 -21.61
CA HIS A 56 -20.15 16.48 -22.54
C HIS A 56 -20.52 17.86 -21.99
N VAL A 57 -21.72 18.00 -21.41
CA VAL A 57 -22.14 19.24 -20.75
C VAL A 57 -21.20 19.62 -19.60
N LEU A 58 -20.64 18.64 -18.91
CA LEU A 58 -19.66 18.83 -17.84
C LEU A 58 -18.23 19.06 -18.36
N GLY A 59 -18.02 19.07 -19.68
CA GLY A 59 -16.69 19.22 -20.28
C GLY A 59 -15.80 17.99 -20.07
N ALA A 60 -16.40 16.82 -19.93
CA ALA A 60 -15.73 15.54 -19.81
C ALA A 60 -16.05 14.65 -21.01
N GLU A 61 -15.14 13.75 -21.34
CA GLU A 61 -15.30 12.75 -22.41
C GLU A 61 -15.29 11.35 -21.79
N LEU A 62 -16.11 10.46 -22.37
CA LEU A 62 -16.07 9.04 -22.09
C LEU A 62 -15.14 8.37 -23.07
N GLY A 63 -14.17 7.62 -22.55
CA GLY A 63 -13.23 6.88 -23.36
C GLY A 63 -12.99 5.47 -22.84
N ILE A 64 -12.65 4.57 -23.73
CA ILE A 64 -12.13 3.25 -23.36
C ILE A 64 -10.63 3.40 -23.16
N VAL A 65 -10.19 3.32 -21.91
CA VAL A 65 -8.77 3.31 -21.57
C VAL A 65 -8.35 1.84 -21.43
N SER A 66 -7.64 1.33 -22.44
CA SER A 66 -6.96 0.05 -22.29
C SER A 66 -5.68 0.23 -21.48
N GLU A 67 -5.47 -0.65 -20.51
CA GLU A 67 -4.21 -0.63 -19.75
C GLU A 67 -3.05 -0.94 -20.71
N SER A 68 -2.13 0.01 -20.88
CA SER A 68 -0.95 -0.24 -21.70
C SER A 68 -0.07 -1.31 -21.05
N PRO A 69 0.70 -2.11 -21.82
CA PRO A 69 1.62 -3.09 -21.25
C PRO A 69 2.61 -2.49 -20.24
N ALA A 70 2.95 -1.22 -20.39
CA ALA A 70 3.80 -0.50 -19.47
C ALA A 70 3.09 -0.22 -18.12
N MET A 71 1.82 0.17 -18.16
CA MET A 71 1.01 0.40 -16.95
C MET A 71 0.74 -0.92 -16.21
N ALA A 72 0.42 -1.99 -16.94
CA ALA A 72 0.24 -3.32 -16.37
C ALA A 72 1.49 -3.80 -15.64
N ARG A 73 2.69 -3.64 -16.25
CA ARG A 73 3.97 -3.97 -15.62
C ARG A 73 4.22 -3.14 -14.37
N ARG A 74 3.97 -1.82 -14.40
CA ARG A 74 4.12 -0.95 -13.23
C ARG A 74 3.19 -1.36 -12.09
N ARG A 75 1.93 -1.70 -12.39
CA ARG A 75 0.97 -2.19 -11.39
C ARG A 75 1.44 -3.50 -10.78
N GLN A 76 1.88 -4.45 -11.60
CA GLN A 76 2.42 -5.73 -11.15
C GLN A 76 3.65 -5.54 -10.26
N ALA A 77 4.60 -4.68 -10.65
CA ALA A 77 5.79 -4.37 -9.85
C ALA A 77 5.42 -3.76 -8.48
N ARG A 78 4.45 -2.84 -8.43
CA ARG A 78 3.96 -2.29 -7.15
C ARG A 78 3.33 -3.36 -6.27
N THR A 79 2.50 -4.24 -6.84
CA THR A 79 1.85 -5.33 -6.10
C THR A 79 2.89 -6.31 -5.55
N GLN A 80 3.89 -6.68 -6.35
CA GLN A 80 4.99 -7.54 -5.90
C GLN A 80 5.81 -6.88 -4.79
N HIS A 81 6.13 -5.59 -4.93
CA HIS A 81 6.86 -4.85 -3.90
C HIS A 81 6.07 -4.80 -2.57
N GLN A 82 4.78 -4.51 -2.63
CA GLN A 82 3.92 -4.52 -1.44
C GLN A 82 3.85 -5.89 -0.78
N ALA A 83 3.74 -6.96 -1.58
CA ALA A 83 3.74 -8.33 -1.09
C ALA A 83 5.08 -8.69 -0.41
N GLN A 84 6.21 -8.27 -0.97
CA GLN A 84 7.54 -8.46 -0.36
C GLN A 84 7.67 -7.71 0.98
N LEU A 85 7.18 -6.46 1.06
CA LEU A 85 7.17 -5.69 2.31
C LEU A 85 6.30 -6.37 3.37
N ALA A 86 5.12 -6.86 2.99
CA ALA A 86 4.22 -7.57 3.90
C ALA A 86 4.86 -8.87 4.41
N ALA A 87 5.45 -9.69 3.54
CA ALA A 87 6.14 -10.90 3.91
C ALA A 87 7.34 -10.62 4.83
N SER A 88 8.09 -9.56 4.57
CA SER A 88 9.19 -9.14 5.44
C SER A 88 8.71 -8.73 6.84
N ARG A 89 7.61 -7.97 6.93
CA ARG A 89 6.98 -7.62 8.22
C ARG A 89 6.54 -8.86 8.99
N GLU A 90 5.89 -9.81 8.33
CA GLU A 90 5.44 -11.06 8.94
C GLU A 90 6.61 -11.86 9.53
N LYS A 91 7.71 -12.00 8.79
CA LYS A 91 8.92 -12.68 9.26
C LYS A 91 9.48 -12.02 10.53
N HIS A 92 9.58 -10.68 10.55
CA HIS A 92 10.08 -9.95 11.72
C HIS A 92 9.13 -10.05 12.91
N LEU A 93 7.81 -10.09 12.67
CA LEU A 93 6.82 -10.34 13.72
C LEU A 93 7.04 -11.72 14.36
N LYS A 94 7.26 -12.77 13.58
CA LYS A 94 7.57 -14.12 14.08
C LYS A 94 8.84 -14.15 14.93
N ILE A 95 9.88 -13.39 14.52
CA ILE A 95 11.11 -13.24 15.30
C ILE A 95 10.84 -12.49 16.61
N ALA A 96 10.11 -11.39 16.56
CA ALA A 96 9.76 -10.62 17.74
C ALA A 96 8.96 -11.46 18.77
N VAL A 97 8.03 -12.30 18.30
CA VAL A 97 7.31 -13.24 19.16
C VAL A 97 8.28 -14.24 19.82
N LYS A 98 9.22 -14.85 19.09
CA LYS A 98 10.21 -15.77 19.63
C LYS A 98 11.10 -15.09 20.67
N LEU A 99 11.52 -13.85 20.45
CA LEU A 99 12.31 -13.06 21.38
C LEU A 99 11.50 -12.68 22.64
N ALA A 100 10.25 -12.30 22.49
CA ALA A 100 9.36 -11.92 23.58
C ALA A 100 9.04 -13.08 24.51
N LEU A 101 8.95 -14.32 23.99
CA LEU A 101 8.75 -15.54 24.78
C LEU A 101 9.96 -15.87 25.66
N GLY A 102 11.13 -15.32 25.38
CA GLY A 102 12.32 -15.56 26.18
C GLY A 102 12.90 -16.96 26.06
N GLY A 103 13.68 -17.36 27.09
CA GLY A 103 14.29 -18.69 27.15
C GLY A 103 15.51 -18.87 26.24
N ALA A 104 15.99 -20.09 26.14
CA ALA A 104 17.21 -20.44 25.41
C ALA A 104 17.16 -20.05 23.91
N LEU A 105 15.98 -20.18 23.28
CA LEU A 105 15.80 -19.81 21.88
C LEU A 105 16.00 -18.30 21.66
N ALA A 106 15.45 -17.47 22.55
CA ALA A 106 15.58 -16.01 22.43
C ALA A 106 17.05 -15.57 22.63
N ILE A 107 17.75 -16.16 23.56
CA ILE A 107 19.19 -15.94 23.78
C ILE A 107 19.99 -16.32 22.54
N SER A 108 19.77 -17.50 22.02
CA SER A 108 20.44 -17.98 20.80
C SER A 108 20.15 -17.09 19.58
N LEU A 109 18.92 -16.58 19.42
CA LEU A 109 18.56 -15.64 18.35
C LEU A 109 19.32 -14.31 18.48
N LYS A 110 19.43 -13.76 19.70
CA LYS A 110 20.21 -12.55 19.98
C LYS A 110 21.68 -12.74 19.65
N GLU A 111 22.29 -13.84 20.16
CA GLU A 111 23.71 -14.14 19.91
C GLU A 111 24.01 -14.35 18.42
N ASN A 112 23.14 -15.05 17.70
CA ASN A 112 23.30 -15.23 16.25
C ASN A 112 23.21 -13.90 15.50
N ALA A 113 22.28 -13.02 15.90
CA ALA A 113 22.13 -11.69 15.30
C ALA A 113 23.38 -10.83 15.56
N LEU A 114 23.92 -10.83 16.79
CA LEU A 114 25.15 -10.12 17.12
C LEU A 114 26.34 -10.61 16.27
N ARG A 115 26.54 -11.94 16.19
CA ARG A 115 27.57 -12.52 15.32
C ARG A 115 27.43 -12.10 13.86
N MET A 116 26.20 -12.00 13.36
CA MET A 116 25.96 -11.53 11.99
C MET A 116 26.33 -10.07 11.80
N VAL A 117 25.99 -9.20 12.76
CA VAL A 117 26.35 -7.78 12.73
C VAL A 117 27.86 -7.59 12.78
N ASP A 118 28.57 -8.37 13.59
CA ASP A 118 30.03 -8.35 13.66
C ASP A 118 30.68 -8.80 12.36
N LEU A 119 30.14 -9.86 11.73
CA LEU A 119 30.58 -10.32 10.41
C LEU A 119 30.36 -9.24 9.34
N TRP A 120 29.24 -8.52 9.38
CA TRP A 120 28.98 -7.41 8.47
C TRP A 120 30.00 -6.31 8.60
N GLN A 121 30.41 -5.98 9.82
CA GLN A 121 31.44 -4.97 10.05
C GLN A 121 32.82 -5.44 9.57
N GLU A 122 33.21 -6.66 9.94
CA GLU A 122 34.50 -7.23 9.56
C GLU A 122 34.69 -7.29 8.05
N LYS A 123 33.65 -7.72 7.33
CA LYS A 123 33.71 -7.94 5.87
C LYS A 123 33.09 -6.81 5.03
N ALA A 124 32.74 -5.69 5.65
CA ALA A 124 32.09 -4.55 4.99
C ALA A 124 30.87 -4.94 4.13
N LEU A 125 30.02 -5.88 4.63
CA LEU A 125 28.86 -6.42 3.92
C LEU A 125 27.60 -5.56 4.04
N CYS A 126 27.59 -4.61 4.98
CA CYS A 126 26.46 -3.73 5.25
C CYS A 126 26.95 -2.32 5.55
N SER A 127 26.12 -1.31 5.27
CA SER A 127 26.46 0.07 5.59
C SER A 127 26.56 0.28 7.11
N PRO A 128 27.58 1.07 7.57
CA PRO A 128 27.79 1.33 9.01
C PRO A 128 26.53 1.81 9.74
N ILE A 129 25.72 2.64 9.09
CA ILE A 129 24.49 3.18 9.69
C ILE A 129 23.48 2.07 10.09
N TYR A 130 23.36 0.98 9.30
CA TYR A 130 22.52 -0.16 9.65
C TYR A 130 23.14 -1.04 10.72
N ILE A 131 24.48 -1.20 10.69
CA ILE A 131 25.25 -1.91 11.71
C ILE A 131 25.03 -1.25 13.08
N ASP A 132 25.20 0.07 13.16
CA ASP A 132 25.05 0.84 14.40
C ASP A 132 23.62 0.78 14.91
N ARG A 133 22.64 0.90 14.02
CA ARG A 133 21.23 0.83 14.39
C ARG A 133 20.85 -0.56 14.93
N TRP A 134 21.31 -1.61 14.30
CA TRP A 134 21.08 -2.97 14.79
C TRP A 134 21.81 -3.23 16.11
N ARG A 135 23.04 -2.73 16.30
CA ARG A 135 23.71 -2.82 17.60
C ARG A 135 22.94 -2.13 18.71
N GLN A 136 22.41 -0.95 18.48
CA GLN A 136 21.54 -0.26 19.45
C GLN A 136 20.35 -1.12 19.86
N ILE A 137 19.67 -1.73 18.89
CA ILE A 137 18.51 -2.61 19.15
C ILE A 137 18.96 -3.88 19.90
N LEU A 138 20.04 -4.52 19.48
CA LEU A 138 20.51 -5.81 20.03
C LEU A 138 21.21 -5.67 21.38
N ASN A 139 21.57 -4.47 21.82
CA ASN A 139 22.17 -4.22 23.14
C ASN A 139 21.19 -4.36 24.30
N ALA A 140 19.93 -4.64 24.04
CA ALA A 140 18.88 -4.82 25.02
C ALA A 140 18.63 -6.31 25.33
N GLU A 141 17.79 -6.58 26.34
CA GLU A 141 17.31 -7.95 26.61
C GLU A 141 16.31 -8.42 25.54
N PRO A 142 16.15 -9.74 25.30
CA PRO A 142 15.32 -10.26 24.22
C PRO A 142 13.89 -9.69 24.13
N PRO A 143 13.14 -9.51 25.23
CA PRO A 143 11.81 -8.87 25.13
C PRO A 143 11.85 -7.41 24.66
N GLN A 144 12.90 -6.66 25.04
CA GLN A 144 13.08 -5.28 24.60
C GLN A 144 13.53 -5.20 23.15
N ILE A 145 14.35 -6.16 22.69
CA ILE A 145 14.68 -6.31 21.26
C ILE A 145 13.41 -6.56 20.45
N ALA A 146 12.50 -7.40 20.96
CA ALA A 146 11.22 -7.64 20.31
C ALA A 146 10.41 -6.34 20.15
N GLN A 147 10.35 -5.53 21.22
CA GLN A 147 9.70 -4.20 21.16
C GLN A 147 10.38 -3.29 20.12
N GLY A 148 11.71 -3.25 20.10
CA GLY A 148 12.48 -2.47 19.12
C GLY A 148 12.19 -2.87 17.68
N ILE A 149 12.07 -4.18 17.40
CA ILE A 149 11.71 -4.71 16.08
C ILE A 149 10.29 -4.30 15.68
N LEU A 150 9.34 -4.33 16.60
CA LEU A 150 7.94 -3.96 16.36
C LEU A 150 7.73 -2.45 16.24
N ALA A 151 8.54 -1.65 16.94
CA ALA A 151 8.49 -0.19 16.93
C ALA A 151 9.22 0.46 15.74
N MET A 152 9.77 -0.34 14.81
CA MET A 152 10.40 0.19 13.59
C MET A 152 9.40 1.02 12.80
N ASP A 153 9.67 2.32 12.69
CA ASP A 153 8.86 3.30 11.99
C ASP A 153 8.82 3.09 10.45
N GLU A 154 8.08 3.94 9.76
CA GLU A 154 7.97 3.88 8.30
C GLU A 154 9.26 4.32 7.60
N GLU A 155 10.07 5.17 8.25
CA GLU A 155 11.32 5.69 7.67
C GLU A 155 12.41 4.62 7.66
N TRP A 156 12.69 3.98 8.80
CA TRP A 156 13.78 3.01 8.95
C TRP A 156 13.35 1.55 8.80
N GLY A 157 12.09 1.26 9.07
CA GLY A 157 11.59 -0.11 9.13
C GLY A 157 11.81 -0.92 7.85
N PRO A 158 11.50 -0.42 6.65
CA PRO A 158 11.74 -1.17 5.42
C PRO A 158 13.23 -1.48 5.20
N ALA A 159 14.12 -0.50 5.41
CA ALA A 159 15.55 -0.64 5.22
C ALA A 159 16.19 -1.59 6.24
N LEU A 160 15.84 -1.50 7.51
CA LEU A 160 16.31 -2.41 8.56
C LEU A 160 15.79 -3.84 8.37
N ARG A 161 14.55 -4.01 7.91
CA ARG A 161 14.02 -5.33 7.59
C ARG A 161 14.67 -5.95 6.35
N GLN A 162 15.11 -5.14 5.40
CA GLN A 162 15.88 -5.60 4.26
C GLN A 162 17.29 -6.01 4.66
N ASN A 163 17.94 -5.23 5.53
CA ASN A 163 19.28 -5.47 6.08
C ASN A 163 19.13 -6.05 7.49
N THR A 164 18.60 -7.25 7.62
CA THR A 164 18.30 -7.89 8.91
C THR A 164 19.36 -8.91 9.32
N PRO A 165 19.86 -8.88 10.56
CA PRO A 165 20.79 -9.89 11.07
C PRO A 165 20.12 -11.23 11.39
N PHE A 166 18.79 -11.31 11.27
CA PHE A 166 18.01 -12.53 11.53
C PHE A 166 17.77 -13.37 10.28
N ALA A 167 18.43 -13.11 9.16
CA ALA A 167 18.18 -13.79 7.88
C ALA A 167 18.30 -15.33 7.99
N THR A 168 19.26 -15.84 8.77
CA THR A 168 19.49 -17.29 8.99
C THR A 168 18.49 -17.93 9.96
N ALA A 169 17.75 -17.14 10.72
CA ALA A 169 16.75 -17.60 11.68
C ALA A 169 15.33 -17.68 11.10
N MET A 170 15.21 -17.40 9.81
CA MET A 170 13.95 -17.35 9.07
C MET A 170 13.79 -18.67 8.28
N PRO A 171 12.88 -19.56 8.69
CA PRO A 171 12.47 -20.69 7.84
C PRO A 171 11.65 -20.21 6.65
#